data_54a261ef1be85fdcf710dadad105568d
#
_entry.id   54a261ef1be85fdcf710dadad105568d
#
_cell.length_a   1.000
_cell.length_b   1.000
_cell.length_c   1.000
_cell.angle_alpha   90.00
_cell.angle_beta   90.00
_cell.angle_gamma   90.00
#
_symmetry.space_group_name_H-M   'P 1'
#
loop_
_entity.id
_entity.type
_entity.pdbx_description
1 polymer ?
#
loop_
_entity_poly.entity_id
_entity_poly.type
_entity_poly.pdbx_seq_one_letter_code
_entity_poly.pdbx_strand_id
1 'polypeptide(L)'
;MPFIFANFNGTQGDVEVVTHEAGHAFAAYINRDRIPMSTVWPSMEGCEVHSMSMEFMAWPWSEGFFGKDARKFHYSHLASALTFIPYGTMVDHFQHIVYEHPELTPAQRHAEWKRLLGIYMPWQKLDGEIPFYSEGEGWQRQHHIYSSPFYYIDYCLAQTVSLQIWALLQKDQKDAWAHYMAYARQGGSRTFTELLKNAGLESPFDEKCLRGVCETASKWLSGIDMTGIE
;
A
#
# COMPACT_ATOMS: atom_id res chain seq x y z
N MET A 1 -20.56 -14.88 4.69
CA MET A 1 -20.58 -13.77 3.73
C MET A 1 -19.64 -12.69 4.24
N PRO A 2 -18.70 -12.20 3.43
CA PRO A 2 -17.90 -11.05 3.84
C PRO A 2 -18.80 -9.80 3.93
N PHE A 3 -18.43 -8.86 4.79
CA PHE A 3 -19.05 -7.54 4.91
C PHE A 3 -17.97 -6.49 5.18
N ILE A 4 -18.25 -5.26 4.79
CA ILE A 4 -17.36 -4.12 5.02
C ILE A 4 -17.94 -3.27 6.14
N PHE A 5 -17.08 -2.91 7.10
CA PHE A 5 -17.42 -1.96 8.16
C PHE A 5 -16.46 -0.77 8.06
N ALA A 6 -17.01 0.42 7.84
CA ALA A 6 -16.22 1.63 7.67
C ALA A 6 -16.91 2.82 8.37
N ASN A 7 -16.12 3.79 8.80
CA ASN A 7 -16.58 5.03 9.42
C ASN A 7 -16.29 6.20 8.48
N PHE A 8 -17.24 6.51 7.59
CA PHE A 8 -17.10 7.53 6.56
C PHE A 8 -17.20 8.94 7.11
N ASN A 9 -16.41 9.84 6.56
CA ASN A 9 -16.35 11.26 6.89
C ASN A 9 -16.52 12.20 5.70
N GLY A 10 -16.77 11.66 4.50
CA GLY A 10 -16.99 12.42 3.26
C GLY A 10 -15.71 12.85 2.55
N THR A 11 -14.59 12.18 2.79
CA THR A 11 -13.31 12.50 2.15
C THR A 11 -12.89 11.48 1.10
N GLN A 12 -11.83 11.81 0.33
CA GLN A 12 -11.18 10.90 -0.60
C GLN A 12 -10.83 9.57 0.07
N GLY A 13 -10.35 9.61 1.32
CA GLY A 13 -9.99 8.40 2.07
C GLY A 13 -11.13 7.41 2.24
N ASP A 14 -12.40 7.84 2.23
CA ASP A 14 -13.53 6.91 2.30
C ASP A 14 -13.65 6.06 1.04
N VAL A 15 -13.31 6.61 -0.13
CA VAL A 15 -13.32 5.89 -1.41
C VAL A 15 -12.16 4.91 -1.45
N GLU A 16 -10.98 5.33 -0.99
CA GLU A 16 -9.81 4.46 -0.87
C GLU A 16 -10.13 3.28 0.07
N VAL A 17 -10.66 3.55 1.25
CA VAL A 17 -11.05 2.51 2.22
C VAL A 17 -12.09 1.55 1.63
N VAL A 18 -13.17 2.04 1.01
CA VAL A 18 -14.21 1.12 0.50
C VAL A 18 -13.72 0.25 -0.65
N THR A 19 -12.86 0.77 -1.51
CA THR A 19 -12.27 -0.02 -2.61
C THR A 19 -11.23 -0.99 -2.10
N HIS A 20 -10.44 -0.61 -1.10
CA HIS A 20 -9.52 -1.47 -0.37
C HIS A 20 -10.24 -2.66 0.27
N GLU A 21 -11.21 -2.39 1.13
CA GLU A 21 -11.99 -3.41 1.83
C GLU A 21 -12.80 -4.30 0.85
N ALA A 22 -13.25 -3.73 -0.27
CA ALA A 22 -13.89 -4.50 -1.33
C ALA A 22 -12.92 -5.54 -1.94
N GLY A 23 -11.63 -5.23 -2.05
CA GLY A 23 -10.60 -6.17 -2.47
C GLY A 23 -10.49 -7.37 -1.53
N HIS A 24 -10.44 -7.13 -0.23
CA HIS A 24 -10.46 -8.19 0.79
C HIS A 24 -11.75 -9.00 0.73
N ALA A 25 -12.90 -8.33 0.72
CA ALA A 25 -14.20 -8.99 0.68
C ALA A 25 -14.36 -9.87 -0.57
N PHE A 26 -13.90 -9.38 -1.72
CA PHE A 26 -13.93 -10.13 -2.99
C PHE A 26 -13.03 -11.36 -2.93
N ALA A 27 -11.79 -11.22 -2.45
CA ALA A 27 -10.87 -12.34 -2.30
C ALA A 27 -11.43 -13.42 -1.36
N ALA A 28 -12.00 -13.02 -0.22
CA ALA A 28 -12.66 -13.92 0.70
C ALA A 28 -13.86 -14.63 0.04
N TYR A 29 -14.67 -13.90 -0.72
CA TYR A 29 -15.87 -14.45 -1.37
C TYR A 29 -15.52 -15.50 -2.42
N ILE A 30 -14.55 -15.24 -3.30
CA ILE A 30 -14.18 -16.20 -4.37
C ILE A 30 -13.46 -17.44 -3.84
N ASN A 31 -12.87 -17.36 -2.64
CA ASN A 31 -12.17 -18.48 -2.00
C ASN A 31 -12.97 -19.15 -0.87
N ARG A 32 -14.22 -18.74 -0.61
CA ARG A 32 -15.02 -19.16 0.55
C ARG A 32 -15.25 -20.68 0.67
N ASP A 33 -15.19 -21.39 -0.45
CA ASP A 33 -15.45 -22.85 -0.50
C ASP A 33 -14.14 -23.67 -0.42
N ARG A 34 -13.01 -23.04 -0.12
CA ARG A 34 -11.72 -23.72 0.01
C ARG A 34 -11.66 -24.60 1.27
N ILE A 35 -11.03 -25.74 1.11
CA ILE A 35 -10.75 -26.68 2.19
C ILE A 35 -9.25 -27.03 2.13
N PRO A 36 -8.52 -26.93 3.27
CA PRO A 36 -8.97 -26.47 4.58
C PRO A 36 -9.23 -24.95 4.59
N MET A 37 -10.05 -24.48 5.54
CA MET A 37 -10.45 -23.07 5.64
C MET A 37 -9.23 -22.12 5.83
N SER A 38 -8.14 -22.62 6.40
CA SER A 38 -6.88 -21.86 6.52
C SER A 38 -6.26 -21.44 5.17
N THR A 39 -6.72 -22.02 4.05
CA THR A 39 -6.27 -21.65 2.70
C THR A 39 -7.18 -20.65 2.00
N VAL A 40 -8.18 -20.11 2.68
CA VAL A 40 -9.02 -19.02 2.16
C VAL A 40 -8.19 -17.74 2.01
N TRP A 41 -7.35 -17.45 2.99
CA TRP A 41 -6.48 -16.29 3.03
C TRP A 41 -5.02 -16.68 2.80
N PRO A 42 -4.25 -15.89 2.05
CA PRO A 42 -2.80 -16.04 1.99
C PRO A 42 -2.15 -15.61 3.33
N SER A 43 -0.83 -15.73 3.40
CA SER A 43 -0.04 -15.12 4.47
C SER A 43 -0.20 -13.59 4.50
N MET A 44 0.25 -12.95 5.60
CA MET A 44 0.05 -11.52 5.84
C MET A 44 0.55 -10.66 4.67
N GLU A 45 1.74 -10.94 4.15
CA GLU A 45 2.33 -10.24 3.01
C GLU A 45 1.49 -10.37 1.71
N GLY A 46 0.69 -11.40 1.63
CA GLY A 46 -0.19 -11.66 0.47
C GLY A 46 -1.56 -11.01 0.54
N CYS A 47 -2.05 -10.70 1.75
CA CYS A 47 -3.41 -10.20 1.95
C CYS A 47 -3.63 -8.84 1.30
N GLU A 48 -2.68 -7.92 1.47
CA GLU A 48 -2.82 -6.54 1.02
C GLU A 48 -2.67 -6.38 -0.50
N VAL A 49 -2.18 -7.40 -1.20
CA VAL A 49 -2.21 -7.39 -2.68
C VAL A 49 -3.63 -7.35 -3.21
N HIS A 50 -4.58 -8.01 -2.53
CA HIS A 50 -5.99 -8.01 -2.96
C HIS A 50 -6.60 -6.62 -2.86
N SER A 51 -6.40 -5.95 -1.73
CA SER A 51 -6.99 -4.67 -1.38
C SER A 51 -6.35 -3.52 -2.16
N MET A 52 -5.04 -3.37 -2.08
CA MET A 52 -4.30 -2.29 -2.74
C MET A 52 -4.37 -2.37 -4.27
N SER A 53 -4.45 -3.58 -4.84
CA SER A 53 -4.70 -3.71 -6.29
C SER A 53 -6.12 -3.33 -6.66
N MET A 54 -7.13 -3.62 -5.81
CA MET A 54 -8.52 -3.27 -6.09
C MET A 54 -8.73 -1.74 -6.10
N GLU A 55 -8.00 -1.00 -5.28
CA GLU A 55 -8.01 0.46 -5.32
C GLU A 55 -7.68 1.00 -6.73
N PHE A 56 -6.62 0.47 -7.35
CA PHE A 56 -6.26 0.82 -8.74
C PHE A 56 -7.22 0.26 -9.77
N MET A 57 -7.72 -0.96 -9.57
CA MET A 57 -8.70 -1.57 -10.47
C MET A 57 -10.02 -0.79 -10.50
N ALA A 58 -10.33 -0.01 -9.46
CA ALA A 58 -11.51 0.87 -9.40
C ALA A 58 -11.34 2.20 -10.17
N TRP A 59 -10.13 2.57 -10.61
CA TRP A 59 -9.87 3.84 -11.30
C TRP A 59 -10.76 4.12 -12.52
N PRO A 60 -11.10 3.15 -13.40
CA PRO A 60 -12.00 3.40 -14.52
C PRO A 60 -13.39 3.93 -14.15
N TRP A 61 -13.77 3.77 -12.86
CA TRP A 61 -15.09 4.24 -12.36
C TRP A 61 -14.96 5.44 -11.40
N SER A 62 -13.77 6.01 -11.25
CA SER A 62 -13.51 7.10 -10.33
C SER A 62 -14.34 8.36 -10.58
N GLU A 63 -14.77 8.63 -11.83
CA GLU A 63 -15.68 9.73 -12.15
C GLU A 63 -17.02 9.63 -11.41
N GLY A 64 -17.47 8.40 -11.08
CA GLY A 64 -18.67 8.19 -10.29
C GLY A 64 -18.55 8.69 -8.85
N PHE A 65 -17.34 8.75 -8.32
CA PHE A 65 -17.06 9.24 -6.96
C PHE A 65 -16.61 10.70 -6.94
N PHE A 66 -15.75 11.09 -7.88
CA PHE A 66 -15.03 12.37 -7.85
C PHE A 66 -15.47 13.35 -8.96
N GLY A 67 -16.33 12.91 -9.91
CA GLY A 67 -16.75 13.76 -11.03
C GLY A 67 -15.53 14.33 -11.76
N LYS A 68 -15.51 15.66 -11.92
CA LYS A 68 -14.40 16.38 -12.58
C LYS A 68 -13.04 16.23 -11.91
N ASP A 69 -13.00 15.88 -10.62
CA ASP A 69 -11.77 15.74 -9.83
C ASP A 69 -11.15 14.34 -9.92
N ALA A 70 -11.71 13.43 -10.72
CA ALA A 70 -11.18 12.07 -10.88
C ALA A 70 -9.70 12.05 -11.30
N ARG A 71 -9.26 12.99 -12.17
CA ARG A 71 -7.85 13.10 -12.57
C ARG A 71 -6.94 13.54 -11.41
N LYS A 72 -7.43 14.45 -10.56
CA LYS A 72 -6.75 14.89 -9.35
C LYS A 72 -6.61 13.72 -8.36
N PHE A 73 -7.68 12.94 -8.20
CA PHE A 73 -7.64 11.71 -7.41
C PHE A 73 -6.58 10.74 -7.92
N HIS A 74 -6.54 10.43 -9.22
CA HIS A 74 -5.54 9.52 -9.78
C HIS A 74 -4.11 9.98 -9.51
N TYR A 75 -3.84 11.29 -9.66
CA TYR A 75 -2.53 11.86 -9.36
C TYR A 75 -2.17 11.69 -7.87
N SER A 76 -3.08 12.10 -6.99
CA SER A 76 -2.90 12.04 -5.54
C SER A 76 -2.70 10.60 -5.06
N HIS A 77 -3.55 9.68 -5.51
CA HIS A 77 -3.49 8.27 -5.12
C HIS A 77 -2.18 7.61 -5.56
N LEU A 78 -1.76 7.80 -6.82
CA LEU A 78 -0.50 7.23 -7.31
C LEU A 78 0.72 7.86 -6.61
N ALA A 79 0.72 9.16 -6.39
CA ALA A 79 1.79 9.84 -5.66
C ALA A 79 1.89 9.33 -4.22
N SER A 80 0.74 9.13 -3.55
CA SER A 80 0.68 8.54 -2.21
C SER A 80 1.20 7.11 -2.19
N ALA A 81 0.82 6.29 -3.17
CA ALA A 81 1.30 4.92 -3.31
C ALA A 81 2.82 4.83 -3.43
N LEU A 82 3.44 5.72 -4.22
CA LEU A 82 4.90 5.79 -4.34
C LEU A 82 5.59 6.25 -3.06
N THR A 83 5.06 7.29 -2.42
CA THR A 83 5.67 7.85 -1.20
C THR A 83 5.42 7.00 0.04
N PHE A 84 4.43 6.11 -0.03
CA PHE A 84 4.16 5.13 1.02
C PHE A 84 5.29 4.11 1.18
N ILE A 85 5.91 3.66 0.09
CA ILE A 85 6.97 2.63 0.13
C ILE A 85 8.15 3.05 1.03
N PRO A 86 8.78 4.22 0.85
CA PRO A 86 9.84 4.66 1.76
C PRO A 86 9.33 4.88 3.19
N TYR A 87 8.10 5.37 3.38
CA TYR A 87 7.52 5.53 4.72
C TYR A 87 7.36 4.18 5.44
N GLY A 88 6.74 3.20 4.80
CA GLY A 88 6.53 1.88 5.39
C GLY A 88 7.84 1.14 5.68
N THR A 89 8.82 1.28 4.78
CA THR A 89 10.18 0.75 5.00
C THR A 89 10.86 1.43 6.19
N MET A 90 10.65 2.75 6.36
CA MET A 90 11.15 3.47 7.54
C MET A 90 10.50 2.97 8.84
N VAL A 91 9.19 2.72 8.82
CA VAL A 91 8.46 2.16 9.98
C VAL A 91 9.06 0.81 10.39
N ASP A 92 9.34 -0.05 9.41
CA ASP A 92 9.95 -1.35 9.67
C ASP A 92 11.37 -1.22 10.23
N HIS A 93 12.21 -0.39 9.61
CA HIS A 93 13.56 -0.12 10.11
C HIS A 93 13.54 0.43 11.56
N PHE A 94 12.61 1.32 11.87
CA PHE A 94 12.43 1.83 13.22
C PHE A 94 12.06 0.72 14.21
N GLN A 95 11.19 -0.20 13.82
CA GLN A 95 10.84 -1.37 14.65
C GLN A 95 12.07 -2.22 14.95
N HIS A 96 12.89 -2.54 13.95
CA HIS A 96 14.14 -3.28 14.18
C HIS A 96 14.99 -2.59 15.24
N ILE A 97 15.22 -1.28 15.13
CA ILE A 97 16.02 -0.54 16.10
C ILE A 97 15.45 -0.62 17.52
N VAL A 98 14.15 -0.32 17.68
CA VAL A 98 13.57 -0.24 19.04
C VAL A 98 13.32 -1.61 19.68
N TYR A 99 13.17 -2.66 18.90
CA TYR A 99 13.05 -4.02 19.41
C TYR A 99 14.40 -4.67 19.71
N GLU A 100 15.45 -4.31 18.96
CA GLU A 100 16.84 -4.73 19.26
C GLU A 100 17.42 -3.96 20.46
N HIS A 101 16.92 -2.72 20.70
CA HIS A 101 17.35 -1.83 21.76
C HIS A 101 16.18 -1.38 22.65
N PRO A 102 15.58 -2.32 23.42
CA PRO A 102 14.43 -2.01 24.28
C PRO A 102 14.74 -1.00 25.40
N GLU A 103 16.01 -0.84 25.76
CA GLU A 103 16.51 0.13 26.74
C GLU A 103 16.44 1.59 26.29
N LEU A 104 16.20 1.88 25.00
CA LEU A 104 16.10 3.23 24.49
C LEU A 104 15.01 4.01 25.22
N THR A 105 15.38 5.17 25.74
CA THR A 105 14.45 6.13 26.33
C THR A 105 13.50 6.70 25.26
N PRO A 106 12.34 7.26 25.63
CA PRO A 106 11.46 7.94 24.70
C PRO A 106 12.18 8.98 23.83
N ALA A 107 13.00 9.83 24.44
CA ALA A 107 13.77 10.85 23.71
C ALA A 107 14.74 10.26 22.66
N GLN A 108 15.37 9.13 22.98
CA GLN A 108 16.25 8.43 22.03
C GLN A 108 15.44 7.81 20.87
N ARG A 109 14.25 7.26 21.14
CA ARG A 109 13.36 6.76 20.09
C ARG A 109 12.88 7.90 19.19
N HIS A 110 12.56 9.08 19.73
CA HIS A 110 12.20 10.27 18.93
C HIS A 110 13.39 10.69 18.04
N ALA A 111 14.61 10.68 18.58
CA ALA A 111 15.81 11.03 17.80
C ALA A 111 16.05 10.03 16.66
N GLU A 112 15.89 8.72 16.90
CA GLU A 112 16.01 7.71 15.85
C GLU A 112 14.93 7.87 14.77
N TRP A 113 13.69 8.16 15.13
CA TRP A 113 12.63 8.43 14.16
C TRP A 113 12.96 9.64 13.29
N LYS A 114 13.43 10.74 13.88
CA LYS A 114 13.89 11.94 13.13
C LYS A 114 15.04 11.61 12.18
N ARG A 115 16.02 10.83 12.65
CA ARG A 115 17.14 10.38 11.81
C ARG A 115 16.67 9.58 10.60
N LEU A 116 15.75 8.65 10.81
CA LEU A 116 15.19 7.83 9.74
C LEU A 116 14.34 8.65 8.77
N LEU A 117 13.56 9.61 9.25
CA LEU A 117 12.84 10.55 8.37
C LEU A 117 13.79 11.26 7.42
N GLY A 118 14.95 11.71 7.90
CA GLY A 118 15.97 12.34 7.05
C GLY A 118 16.55 11.40 5.98
N ILE A 119 16.53 10.10 6.20
CA ILE A 119 17.02 9.09 5.24
C ILE A 119 15.94 8.71 4.22
N TYR A 120 14.74 8.36 4.69
CA TYR A 120 13.69 7.78 3.88
C TYR A 120 12.76 8.82 3.24
N MET A 121 12.61 9.97 3.89
CA MET A 121 11.70 11.05 3.48
C MET A 121 12.40 12.42 3.51
N PRO A 122 13.52 12.60 2.79
CA PRO A 122 14.36 13.82 2.88
C PRO A 122 13.65 15.09 2.41
N TRP A 123 12.50 14.98 1.76
CA TRP A 123 11.67 16.12 1.37
C TRP A 123 10.82 16.67 2.53
N GLN A 124 10.66 15.92 3.62
CA GLN A 124 9.96 16.38 4.81
C GLN A 124 10.89 17.23 5.68
N LYS A 125 10.46 18.46 5.99
CA LYS A 125 11.21 19.36 6.86
C LYS A 125 10.61 19.33 8.26
N LEU A 126 11.45 19.09 9.24
CA LEU A 126 11.09 19.18 10.66
C LEU A 126 11.57 20.53 11.19
N ASP A 127 10.83 21.58 10.89
CA ASP A 127 11.19 22.99 11.17
C ASP A 127 10.69 23.52 12.52
N GLY A 128 9.98 22.70 13.28
CA GLY A 128 9.42 23.07 14.59
C GLY A 128 8.01 23.66 14.54
N GLU A 129 7.45 23.89 13.36
CA GLU A 129 6.11 24.49 13.22
C GLU A 129 4.98 23.55 13.63
N ILE A 130 5.21 22.23 13.54
CA ILE A 130 4.23 21.20 13.95
C ILE A 130 4.82 20.45 15.16
N PRO A 131 4.48 20.82 16.40
CA PRO A 131 5.17 20.33 17.61
C PRO A 131 5.30 18.82 17.62
N PHE A 132 4.36 18.03 17.73
CA PHE A 132 4.43 16.56 17.83
C PHE A 132 5.32 15.91 16.74
N TYR A 133 5.14 16.31 15.47
CA TYR A 133 5.93 15.72 14.37
C TYR A 133 7.37 16.23 14.35
N SER A 134 7.57 17.51 14.60
CA SER A 134 8.90 18.13 14.59
C SER A 134 9.79 17.60 15.72
N GLU A 135 9.21 17.15 16.82
CA GLU A 135 9.93 16.52 17.93
C GLU A 135 10.25 15.04 17.69
N GLY A 136 9.79 14.47 16.58
CA GLY A 136 10.04 13.06 16.22
C GLY A 136 9.10 12.09 16.89
N GLU A 137 7.96 12.54 17.37
CA GLU A 137 6.98 11.72 18.08
C GLU A 137 6.02 10.98 17.13
N GLY A 138 6.11 11.23 15.82
CA GLY A 138 5.20 10.71 14.80
C GLY A 138 5.03 9.18 14.78
N TRP A 139 6.04 8.41 15.20
CA TRP A 139 5.95 6.96 15.31
C TRP A 139 4.87 6.49 16.30
N GLN A 140 4.54 7.30 17.30
CA GLN A 140 3.53 6.96 18.32
C GLN A 140 2.12 6.84 17.72
N ARG A 141 1.87 7.47 16.58
CA ARG A 141 0.60 7.32 15.85
C ARG A 141 0.51 6.00 15.08
N GLN A 142 1.65 5.36 14.80
CA GLN A 142 1.67 4.15 14.01
C GLN A 142 1.26 2.95 14.87
N HIS A 143 -0.06 2.70 14.92
CA HIS A 143 -0.67 1.66 15.74
C HIS A 143 -0.03 0.28 15.55
N HIS A 144 0.36 -0.05 14.32
CA HIS A 144 0.95 -1.34 13.96
C HIS A 144 2.25 -1.64 14.72
N ILE A 145 3.04 -0.62 15.08
CA ILE A 145 4.26 -0.82 15.87
C ILE A 145 3.96 -1.53 17.20
N TYR A 146 2.78 -1.29 17.76
CA TYR A 146 2.37 -1.81 19.07
C TYR A 146 1.55 -3.10 18.97
N SER A 147 0.60 -3.14 18.02
CA SER A 147 -0.39 -4.22 17.93
C SER A 147 0.02 -5.34 17.00
N SER A 148 0.86 -5.07 16.00
CA SER A 148 1.26 -6.02 14.96
C SER A 148 2.71 -5.77 14.54
N PRO A 149 3.68 -6.00 15.44
CA PRO A 149 5.10 -5.76 15.17
C PRO A 149 5.56 -6.45 13.89
N PHE A 150 6.38 -5.74 13.10
CA PHE A 150 6.97 -6.23 11.84
C PHE A 150 5.98 -6.57 10.71
N TYR A 151 4.68 -6.27 10.89
CA TYR A 151 3.69 -6.44 9.84
C TYR A 151 3.72 -5.30 8.79
N TYR A 152 4.12 -4.10 9.20
CA TYR A 152 3.94 -2.90 8.35
C TYR A 152 4.70 -2.95 7.02
N ILE A 153 5.81 -3.68 6.95
CA ILE A 153 6.56 -3.89 5.71
C ILE A 153 5.76 -4.64 4.65
N ASP A 154 4.82 -5.48 5.05
CA ASP A 154 3.98 -6.27 4.15
C ASP A 154 3.13 -5.38 3.25
N TYR A 155 2.70 -4.22 3.74
CA TYR A 155 2.04 -3.19 2.91
C TYR A 155 2.96 -2.66 1.80
N CYS A 156 4.26 -2.50 2.05
CA CYS A 156 5.21 -2.05 1.04
C CYS A 156 5.42 -3.10 -0.06
N LEU A 157 5.47 -4.38 0.33
CA LEU A 157 5.55 -5.50 -0.60
C LEU A 157 4.30 -5.55 -1.47
N ALA A 158 3.13 -5.48 -0.85
CA ALA A 158 1.84 -5.46 -1.54
C ALA A 158 1.68 -4.21 -2.44
N GLN A 159 2.13 -3.03 -1.98
CA GLN A 159 2.10 -1.81 -2.78
C GLN A 159 2.96 -1.94 -4.04
N THR A 160 4.13 -2.55 -3.94
CA THR A 160 4.99 -2.82 -5.10
C THR A 160 4.30 -3.74 -6.10
N VAL A 161 3.57 -4.74 -5.63
CA VAL A 161 2.79 -5.65 -6.49
C VAL A 161 1.58 -4.93 -7.09
N SER A 162 0.85 -4.14 -6.31
CA SER A 162 -0.32 -3.40 -6.81
C SER A 162 0.06 -2.37 -7.88
N LEU A 163 1.25 -1.78 -7.79
CA LEU A 163 1.81 -0.91 -8.83
C LEU A 163 2.10 -1.67 -10.14
N GLN A 164 2.44 -2.96 -10.09
CA GLN A 164 2.53 -3.78 -11.30
C GLN A 164 1.15 -3.95 -11.95
N ILE A 165 0.11 -4.26 -11.16
CA ILE A 165 -1.28 -4.36 -11.64
C ILE A 165 -1.74 -3.02 -12.21
N TRP A 166 -1.43 -1.91 -11.54
CA TRP A 166 -1.70 -0.57 -12.06
C TRP A 166 -1.00 -0.31 -13.41
N ALA A 167 0.28 -0.68 -13.55
CA ALA A 167 1.01 -0.52 -14.80
C ALA A 167 0.45 -1.37 -15.94
N LEU A 168 -0.07 -2.55 -15.65
CA LEU A 168 -0.83 -3.38 -16.61
C LEU A 168 -2.16 -2.70 -16.97
N LEU A 169 -2.87 -2.17 -15.98
CA LEU A 169 -4.15 -1.46 -16.18
C LEU A 169 -4.01 -0.26 -17.14
N GLN A 170 -2.87 0.44 -17.10
CA GLN A 170 -2.60 1.54 -18.04
C GLN A 170 -2.45 1.08 -19.50
N LYS A 171 -2.21 -0.21 -19.72
CA LYS A 171 -2.04 -0.80 -21.06
C LYS A 171 -3.30 -1.51 -21.52
N ASP A 172 -3.82 -2.41 -20.71
CA ASP A 172 -5.02 -3.22 -21.00
C ASP A 172 -5.71 -3.63 -19.68
N GLN A 173 -6.95 -3.16 -19.51
CA GLN A 173 -7.75 -3.45 -18.34
C GLN A 173 -8.07 -4.95 -18.20
N LYS A 174 -8.27 -5.66 -19.32
CA LYS A 174 -8.59 -7.10 -19.28
C LYS A 174 -7.39 -7.92 -18.87
N ASP A 175 -6.20 -7.54 -19.33
CA ASP A 175 -4.94 -8.18 -18.97
C ASP A 175 -4.65 -7.96 -17.47
N ALA A 176 -4.75 -6.71 -16.99
CA ALA A 176 -4.61 -6.39 -15.57
C ALA A 176 -5.57 -7.21 -14.71
N TRP A 177 -6.83 -7.32 -15.11
CA TRP A 177 -7.84 -8.11 -14.42
C TRP A 177 -7.50 -9.61 -14.42
N ALA A 178 -6.94 -10.12 -15.54
CA ALA A 178 -6.53 -11.52 -15.63
C ALA A 178 -5.40 -11.85 -14.63
N HIS A 179 -4.39 -10.99 -14.53
CA HIS A 179 -3.29 -11.13 -13.57
C HIS A 179 -3.81 -11.03 -12.11
N TYR A 180 -4.65 -10.03 -11.83
CA TYR A 180 -5.27 -9.88 -10.51
C TYR A 180 -6.08 -11.13 -10.12
N MET A 181 -6.91 -11.64 -11.03
CA MET A 181 -7.72 -12.84 -10.78
C MET A 181 -6.89 -14.12 -10.67
N ALA A 182 -5.80 -14.22 -11.44
CA ALA A 182 -4.85 -15.32 -11.33
C ALA A 182 -4.19 -15.34 -9.93
N TYR A 183 -3.93 -14.17 -9.35
CA TYR A 183 -3.45 -14.04 -7.98
C TYR A 183 -4.58 -14.36 -6.97
N ALA A 184 -5.70 -13.66 -7.05
CA ALA A 184 -6.76 -13.70 -6.04
C ALA A 184 -7.40 -15.08 -5.88
N ARG A 185 -7.54 -15.83 -6.96
CA ARG A 185 -8.15 -17.19 -6.94
C ARG A 185 -7.29 -18.24 -6.26
N GLN A 186 -6.04 -17.96 -5.97
CA GLN A 186 -5.15 -18.93 -5.31
C GLN A 186 -5.39 -19.01 -3.80
N GLY A 187 -5.99 -17.97 -3.18
CA GLY A 187 -6.10 -17.89 -1.72
C GLY A 187 -4.74 -18.11 -1.06
N GLY A 188 -4.71 -18.82 0.05
CA GLY A 188 -3.49 -19.19 0.79
C GLY A 188 -2.93 -20.57 0.40
N SER A 189 -3.04 -20.97 -0.87
CA SER A 189 -2.62 -22.33 -1.30
C SER A 189 -1.11 -22.48 -1.51
N ARG A 190 -0.37 -21.39 -1.52
CA ARG A 190 1.07 -21.32 -1.80
C ARG A 190 1.74 -20.22 -0.98
N THR A 191 3.07 -20.19 -0.98
CA THR A 191 3.85 -19.07 -0.45
C THR A 191 3.63 -17.80 -1.26
N PHE A 192 3.83 -16.64 -0.67
CA PHE A 192 3.64 -15.34 -1.32
C PHE A 192 4.33 -15.26 -2.70
N THR A 193 5.60 -15.64 -2.76
CA THR A 193 6.38 -15.58 -4.00
C THR A 193 5.88 -16.56 -5.08
N GLU A 194 5.37 -17.72 -4.67
CA GLU A 194 4.73 -18.66 -5.61
C GLU A 194 3.39 -18.14 -6.12
N LEU A 195 2.59 -17.49 -5.26
CA LEU A 195 1.33 -16.84 -5.69
C LEU A 195 1.59 -15.80 -6.78
N LEU A 196 2.62 -14.95 -6.60
CA LEU A 196 3.02 -13.95 -7.58
C LEU A 196 3.47 -14.59 -8.90
N LYS A 197 4.37 -15.56 -8.82
CA LYS A 197 4.87 -16.27 -10.00
C LYS A 197 3.75 -16.91 -10.81
N ASN A 198 2.81 -17.57 -10.15
CA ASN A 198 1.66 -18.21 -10.80
C ASN A 198 0.72 -17.18 -11.43
N ALA A 199 0.68 -15.97 -10.91
CA ALA A 199 -0.09 -14.85 -11.46
C ALA A 199 0.66 -14.08 -12.56
N GLY A 200 1.90 -14.46 -12.90
CA GLY A 200 2.73 -13.75 -13.87
C GLY A 200 3.20 -12.38 -13.38
N LEU A 201 3.34 -12.23 -12.06
CA LEU A 201 3.81 -11.01 -11.40
C LEU A 201 5.25 -11.20 -10.90
N GLU A 202 6.03 -10.14 -10.92
CA GLU A 202 7.40 -10.13 -10.42
C GLU A 202 7.44 -10.03 -8.90
N SER A 203 8.49 -10.59 -8.30
CA SER A 203 8.69 -10.53 -6.86
C SER A 203 9.08 -9.11 -6.40
N PRO A 204 8.41 -8.54 -5.37
CA PRO A 204 8.80 -7.25 -4.82
C PRO A 204 10.14 -7.26 -4.08
N PHE A 205 10.72 -8.45 -3.84
CA PHE A 205 12.08 -8.62 -3.32
C PHE A 205 13.16 -8.45 -4.40
N ASP A 206 12.78 -8.33 -5.68
CA ASP A 206 13.72 -8.03 -6.76
C ASP A 206 13.83 -6.51 -6.95
N GLU A 207 15.06 -5.99 -6.85
CA GLU A 207 15.34 -4.56 -7.08
C GLU A 207 14.83 -4.09 -8.45
N LYS A 208 14.90 -4.95 -9.47
CA LYS A 208 14.41 -4.59 -10.83
C LYS A 208 12.91 -4.36 -10.84
N CYS A 209 12.16 -5.17 -10.11
CA CYS A 209 10.71 -5.00 -9.95
C CYS A 209 10.41 -3.63 -9.35
N LEU A 210 10.99 -3.33 -8.17
CA LEU A 210 10.77 -2.06 -7.49
C LEU A 210 11.17 -0.87 -8.36
N ARG A 211 12.34 -0.91 -8.96
CA ARG A 211 12.82 0.13 -9.88
C ARG A 211 11.87 0.34 -11.06
N GLY A 212 11.43 -0.74 -11.70
CA GLY A 212 10.54 -0.69 -12.87
C GLY A 212 9.18 -0.08 -12.56
N VAL A 213 8.56 -0.42 -11.43
CA VAL A 213 7.28 0.19 -11.03
C VAL A 213 7.43 1.66 -10.66
N CYS A 214 8.51 2.02 -9.94
CA CYS A 214 8.79 3.41 -9.57
C CYS A 214 9.05 4.29 -10.81
N GLU A 215 9.85 3.82 -11.77
CA GLU A 215 10.11 4.54 -13.02
C GLU A 215 8.82 4.73 -13.84
N THR A 216 7.99 3.68 -13.94
CA THR A 216 6.73 3.72 -14.68
C THR A 216 5.75 4.74 -14.04
N ALA A 217 5.60 4.68 -12.72
CA ALA A 217 4.71 5.58 -12.00
C ALA A 217 5.23 7.04 -12.03
N SER A 218 6.52 7.26 -11.84
CA SER A 218 7.13 8.60 -11.92
C SER A 218 6.97 9.22 -13.32
N LYS A 219 7.13 8.41 -14.37
CA LYS A 219 6.90 8.87 -15.75
C LYS A 219 5.45 9.26 -15.98
N TRP A 220 4.50 8.48 -15.47
CA TRP A 220 3.08 8.78 -15.59
C TRP A 220 2.73 10.08 -14.85
N LEU A 221 3.18 10.24 -13.59
CA LEU A 221 2.96 11.45 -12.79
C LEU A 221 3.56 12.70 -13.45
N SER A 222 4.75 12.59 -14.04
CA SER A 222 5.41 13.70 -14.74
C SER A 222 4.73 14.06 -16.06
N GLY A 223 3.97 13.15 -16.64
CA GLY A 223 3.26 13.34 -17.91
C GLY A 223 1.82 13.85 -17.77
N ILE A 224 1.29 13.88 -16.53
CA ILE A 224 -0.09 14.33 -16.31
C ILE A 224 -0.19 15.86 -16.41
N ASP A 225 -1.13 16.32 -17.21
CA ASP A 225 -1.44 17.75 -17.27
C ASP A 225 -2.24 18.18 -16.05
N MET A 226 -1.63 19.01 -15.20
CA MET A 226 -2.24 19.56 -13.99
C MET A 226 -2.94 20.91 -14.23
N THR A 227 -3.01 21.38 -15.48
CA THR A 227 -3.67 22.65 -15.82
C THR A 227 -5.16 22.58 -15.47
N GLY A 228 -5.65 23.54 -14.70
CA GLY A 228 -7.06 23.61 -14.28
C GLY A 228 -7.44 22.63 -13.18
N ILE A 229 -6.48 22.01 -12.51
CA ILE A 229 -6.68 21.27 -11.27
C ILE A 229 -6.36 22.22 -10.10
N GLU A 230 -7.43 22.70 -9.43
CA GLU A 230 -7.36 23.55 -8.23
C GLU A 230 -7.40 22.73 -6.94
#